data_cc4c8964ba77de38e64d9e6f028e6286
#
_entry.id   cc4c8964ba77de38e64d9e6f028e6286
#
_cell.length_a   1.000
_cell.length_b   1.000
_cell.length_c   1.000
_cell.angle_alpha   90.00
_cell.angle_beta   90.00
_cell.angle_gamma   90.00
#
_symmetry.space_group_name_H-M   'P 1'
#
loop_
_entity.id
_entity.type
_entity.pdbx_description
1 polymer ?
#
loop_
_entity_poly.entity_id
_entity_poly.type
_entity_poly.pdbx_seq_one_letter_code
_entity_poly.pdbx_strand_id
1 'polypeptide(L)'
;MEFEIERRAPERTDTGERCLLHARVPSALRYLEGHFPGHPIVPGVAQLVPLVYREARIAWPDLGAPASLRRLKFLEALRPGDELEVELVREGGKLRFEIRRGETRCSHGVLTF
;
A
#
# COMPACT_ATOMS: atom_id res chain seq x y z
N MET A 1 13.60 8.74 4.68
CA MET A 1 12.53 9.47 3.97
C MET A 1 11.35 8.53 3.75
N GLU A 2 10.17 8.93 4.14
CA GLU A 2 9.00 8.10 4.15
C GLU A 2 7.89 8.67 3.28
N PHE A 3 6.91 7.82 2.91
CA PHE A 3 5.70 8.32 2.27
C PHE A 3 4.96 9.27 3.20
N GLU A 4 4.41 10.33 2.63
CA GLU A 4 3.50 11.21 3.36
C GLU A 4 2.13 10.57 3.33
N ILE A 5 1.55 10.27 4.48
CA ILE A 5 0.31 9.50 4.58
C ILE A 5 -0.73 10.25 5.38
N GLU A 6 -1.92 10.40 4.81
CA GLU A 6 -3.12 10.83 5.51
C GLU A 6 -3.97 9.61 5.80
N ARG A 7 -4.20 9.35 7.08
CA ARG A 7 -4.94 8.18 7.52
C ARG A 7 -6.38 8.53 7.85
N ARG A 8 -7.26 7.58 7.57
CA ARG A 8 -8.65 7.62 7.99
C ARG A 8 -8.95 6.41 8.86
N ALA A 9 -9.93 6.55 9.78
CA ALA A 9 -10.36 5.43 10.58
C ALA A 9 -11.00 4.35 9.70
N PRO A 10 -10.82 3.06 10.04
CA PRO A 10 -11.51 1.98 9.34
C PRO A 10 -13.03 2.13 9.44
N GLU A 11 -13.71 1.76 8.38
CA GLU A 11 -15.18 1.76 8.30
C GLU A 11 -15.69 0.34 8.14
N ARG A 12 -16.83 0.04 8.75
CA ARG A 12 -17.48 -1.25 8.57
C ARG A 12 -18.08 -1.37 7.18
N THR A 13 -17.96 -2.58 6.62
CA THR A 13 -18.61 -2.98 5.39
C THR A 13 -19.52 -4.18 5.66
N ASP A 14 -20.23 -4.68 4.64
CA ASP A 14 -21.11 -5.84 4.80
C ASP A 14 -20.34 -7.11 5.22
N THR A 15 -19.08 -7.23 4.84
CA THR A 15 -18.28 -8.45 5.04
C THR A 15 -17.06 -8.26 5.92
N GLY A 16 -16.79 -7.05 6.38
CA GLY A 16 -15.61 -6.79 7.18
C GLY A 16 -15.39 -5.30 7.44
N GLU A 17 -14.18 -4.84 7.17
CA GLU A 17 -13.80 -3.44 7.36
C GLU A 17 -12.97 -2.94 6.19
N ARG A 18 -13.04 -1.65 5.96
CA ARG A 18 -12.31 -0.98 4.88
C ARG A 18 -11.60 0.26 5.42
N CYS A 19 -10.37 0.46 4.99
CA CYS A 19 -9.60 1.65 5.34
C CYS A 19 -9.06 2.30 4.07
N LEU A 20 -9.30 3.58 3.91
CA LEU A 20 -8.75 4.37 2.81
C LEU A 20 -7.66 5.28 3.34
N LEU A 21 -6.57 5.33 2.61
CA LEU A 21 -5.42 6.18 2.90
C LEU A 21 -5.10 7.01 1.68
N HIS A 22 -4.62 8.23 1.92
CA HIS A 22 -4.01 9.03 0.88
C HIS A 22 -2.51 9.07 1.14
N ALA A 23 -1.71 8.75 0.14
CA ALA A 23 -0.25 8.73 0.26
C ALA A 23 0.39 9.51 -0.87
N ARG A 24 1.53 10.11 -0.58
CA ARG A 24 2.34 10.80 -1.58
C ARG A 24 3.74 10.23 -1.58
N VAL A 25 4.27 9.94 -2.76
CA VAL A 25 5.64 9.50 -2.93
C VAL A 25 6.54 10.72 -2.81
N PRO A 26 7.43 10.78 -1.79
CA PRO A 26 8.33 11.94 -1.67
C PRO A 26 9.32 11.98 -2.82
N SER A 27 9.78 13.19 -3.14
CA SER A 27 10.73 13.41 -4.24
C SER A 27 12.11 12.82 -3.96
N ALA A 28 12.43 12.58 -2.69
CA ALA A 28 13.72 12.04 -2.25
C ALA A 28 13.51 10.78 -1.43
N LEU A 29 12.76 9.80 -1.95
CA LEU A 29 12.51 8.54 -1.28
C LEU A 29 13.80 7.72 -1.24
N ARG A 30 14.21 7.29 -0.04
CA ARG A 30 15.44 6.54 0.20
C ARG A 30 15.54 5.26 -0.63
N TYR A 31 14.42 4.59 -0.85
CA TYR A 31 14.38 3.34 -1.61
C TYR A 31 14.75 3.50 -3.09
N LEU A 32 14.80 4.74 -3.58
CA LEU A 32 15.16 5.01 -4.97
C LEU A 32 16.66 5.21 -5.17
N GLU A 33 17.41 5.38 -4.09
CA GLU A 33 18.86 5.58 -4.17
C GLU A 33 19.54 4.33 -4.73
N GLY A 34 20.31 4.51 -5.80
CA GLY A 34 21.03 3.43 -6.44
C GLY A 34 20.15 2.50 -7.28
N HIS A 35 18.84 2.75 -7.37
CA HIS A 35 17.92 1.97 -8.17
C HIS A 35 17.50 2.76 -9.42
N PHE A 36 17.59 2.12 -10.58
CA PHE A 36 17.10 2.66 -11.85
C PHE A 36 17.54 4.11 -12.11
N PRO A 37 18.88 4.38 -12.21
CA PRO A 37 19.36 5.74 -12.49
C PRO A 37 18.69 6.28 -13.77
N GLY A 38 18.15 7.49 -13.69
CA GLY A 38 17.43 8.10 -14.81
C GLY A 38 15.96 7.67 -14.94
N HIS A 39 15.56 6.62 -14.23
CA HIS A 39 14.17 6.13 -14.24
C HIS A 39 13.75 5.78 -12.81
N PRO A 40 13.61 6.77 -11.91
CA PRO A 40 13.27 6.48 -10.52
C PRO A 40 11.85 5.92 -10.41
N ILE A 41 11.75 4.70 -9.92
CA ILE A 41 10.46 4.06 -9.63
C ILE A 41 10.52 3.44 -8.24
N VAL A 42 9.37 3.34 -7.61
CA VAL A 42 9.26 2.74 -6.27
C VAL A 42 9.28 1.22 -6.39
N PRO A 43 10.28 0.53 -5.81
CA PRO A 43 10.30 -0.93 -5.81
C PRO A 43 9.08 -1.52 -5.11
N GLY A 44 8.71 -2.74 -5.48
CA GLY A 44 7.54 -3.41 -4.90
C GLY A 44 7.61 -3.55 -3.38
N VAL A 45 8.77 -3.88 -2.82
CA VAL A 45 8.92 -4.01 -1.37
C VAL A 45 8.68 -2.67 -0.66
N ALA A 46 9.05 -1.55 -1.29
CA ALA A 46 8.82 -0.22 -0.74
C ALA A 46 7.35 0.18 -0.80
N GLN A 47 6.55 -0.46 -1.65
CA GLN A 47 5.09 -0.30 -1.65
C GLN A 47 4.44 -1.18 -0.59
N LEU A 48 4.80 -2.46 -0.53
CA LEU A 48 4.15 -3.42 0.35
C LEU A 48 4.39 -3.14 1.83
N VAL A 49 5.62 -2.87 2.23
CA VAL A 49 5.93 -2.71 3.65
C VAL A 49 5.35 -1.43 4.22
N PRO A 50 5.69 -0.22 3.71
CA PRO A 50 5.20 1.01 4.33
C PRO A 50 3.74 1.36 3.99
N LEU A 51 3.25 1.00 2.82
CA LEU A 51 1.91 1.42 2.39
C LEU A 51 0.82 0.39 2.69
N VAL A 52 1.16 -0.87 2.81
CA VAL A 52 0.17 -1.93 3.02
C VAL A 52 0.32 -2.55 4.40
N TYR A 53 1.41 -3.24 4.66
CA TYR A 53 1.54 -4.00 5.89
C TYR A 53 1.57 -3.12 7.14
N ARG A 54 2.40 -2.11 7.15
CA ARG A 54 2.50 -1.22 8.31
C ARG A 54 1.20 -0.45 8.56
N GLU A 55 0.57 0.05 7.49
CA GLU A 55 -0.69 0.77 7.61
C GLU A 55 -1.84 -0.14 8.03
N ALA A 56 -1.85 -1.40 7.57
CA ALA A 56 -2.83 -2.37 8.03
C ALA A 56 -2.71 -2.61 9.54
N ARG A 57 -1.51 -2.69 10.08
CA ARG A 57 -1.30 -2.87 11.51
C ARG A 57 -1.64 -1.63 12.34
N ILE A 58 -1.55 -0.45 11.75
CA ILE A 58 -2.02 0.77 12.40
C ILE A 58 -3.55 0.75 12.47
N ALA A 59 -4.22 0.39 11.38
CA ALA A 59 -5.68 0.31 11.33
C ALA A 59 -6.21 -0.83 12.20
N TRP A 60 -5.52 -1.97 12.21
CA TRP A 60 -5.92 -3.17 12.92
C TRP A 60 -4.74 -3.73 13.72
N PRO A 61 -4.52 -3.22 14.95
CA PRO A 61 -3.36 -3.62 15.75
C PRO A 61 -3.30 -5.09 16.14
N ASP A 62 -4.41 -5.81 16.02
CA ASP A 62 -4.49 -7.25 16.30
C ASP A 62 -3.86 -8.11 15.21
N LEU A 63 -3.59 -7.57 14.02
CA LEU A 63 -2.94 -8.32 12.96
C LEU A 63 -1.50 -8.66 13.32
N GLY A 64 -1.15 -9.93 13.17
CA GLY A 64 0.22 -10.39 13.37
C GLY A 64 1.03 -10.37 12.08
N ALA A 65 1.97 -11.29 11.96
CA ALA A 65 2.73 -11.47 10.74
C ALA A 65 1.84 -12.12 9.66
N PRO A 66 1.96 -11.68 8.39
CA PRO A 66 1.21 -12.33 7.33
C PRO A 66 1.71 -13.76 7.09
N ALA A 67 0.77 -14.67 6.84
CA ALA A 67 1.07 -16.05 6.53
C ALA A 67 1.36 -16.27 5.05
N SER A 68 0.71 -15.50 4.18
CA SER A 68 0.92 -15.61 2.74
C SER A 68 0.59 -14.30 2.02
N LEU A 69 1.14 -14.17 0.82
CA LEU A 69 0.86 -13.09 -0.11
C LEU A 69 0.47 -13.72 -1.44
N ARG A 70 -0.71 -13.39 -1.94
CA ARG A 70 -1.27 -13.97 -3.16
C ARG A 70 -1.75 -12.90 -4.12
N ARG A 71 -1.81 -13.27 -5.39
CA ARG A 71 -2.37 -12.42 -6.46
C ARG A 71 -1.74 -11.04 -6.52
N LEU A 72 -0.46 -10.98 -6.17
CA LEU A 72 0.30 -9.74 -6.20
C LEU A 72 0.61 -9.36 -7.63
N LYS A 73 0.21 -8.13 -8.01
CA LYS A 73 0.53 -7.58 -9.32
C LYS A 73 0.93 -6.12 -9.19
N PHE A 74 1.96 -5.75 -9.91
CA PHE A 74 2.40 -4.37 -10.10
C PHE A 74 2.13 -4.03 -11.56
N LEU A 75 1.12 -3.19 -11.78
CA LEU A 75 0.61 -2.87 -13.12
C LEU A 75 1.23 -1.60 -13.69
N GLU A 76 1.48 -0.62 -12.81
CA GLU A 76 2.03 0.67 -13.18
C GLU A 76 3.11 1.08 -12.19
N ALA A 77 4.17 1.69 -12.68
CA ALA A 77 5.25 2.17 -11.83
C ALA A 77 4.80 3.38 -11.02
N LEU A 78 5.23 3.44 -9.76
CA LEU A 78 5.07 4.61 -8.89
C LEU A 78 6.36 5.42 -8.93
N ARG A 79 6.23 6.74 -9.01
CA ARG A 79 7.36 7.66 -9.14
C ARG A 79 7.30 8.76 -8.10
N PRO A 80 8.43 9.41 -7.83
CA PRO A 80 8.45 10.56 -6.92
C PRO A 80 7.40 11.60 -7.31
N GLY A 81 6.69 12.12 -6.31
CA GLY A 81 5.66 13.12 -6.51
C GLY A 81 4.26 12.56 -6.78
N ASP A 82 4.13 11.27 -7.05
CA ASP A 82 2.83 10.66 -7.28
C ASP A 82 1.94 10.75 -6.05
N GLU A 83 0.69 11.07 -6.27
CA GLU A 83 -0.35 11.02 -5.24
C GLU A 83 -1.17 9.76 -5.41
N LEU A 84 -1.30 9.02 -4.31
CA LEU A 84 -1.86 7.67 -4.32
C LEU A 84 -3.05 7.57 -3.39
N GLU A 85 -3.99 6.73 -3.76
CA GLU A 85 -5.02 6.24 -2.86
C GLU A 85 -4.75 4.77 -2.58
N VAL A 86 -4.69 4.41 -1.31
CA VAL A 86 -4.48 3.03 -0.86
C VAL A 86 -5.77 2.55 -0.20
N GLU A 87 -6.33 1.48 -0.73
CA GLU A 87 -7.50 0.85 -0.15
C GLU A 87 -7.10 -0.48 0.49
N LEU A 88 -7.45 -0.63 1.76
CA LEU A 88 -7.25 -1.86 2.52
C LEU A 88 -8.61 -2.41 2.91
N VAL A 89 -8.91 -3.66 2.55
CA VAL A 89 -10.16 -4.30 2.89
C VAL A 89 -9.88 -5.56 3.67
N ARG A 90 -10.30 -5.58 4.93
CA ARG A 90 -10.13 -6.73 5.82
C ARG A 90 -11.43 -7.53 5.90
N GLU A 91 -11.30 -8.83 5.65
CA GLU A 91 -12.39 -9.79 5.78
C GLU A 91 -11.85 -11.02 6.50
N GLY A 92 -12.09 -11.11 7.83
CA GLY A 92 -11.54 -12.16 8.65
C GLY A 92 -10.01 -12.09 8.71
N GLY A 93 -9.35 -13.18 8.35
CA GLY A 93 -7.89 -13.26 8.27
C GLY A 93 -7.32 -12.87 6.91
N LYS A 94 -8.11 -12.26 6.04
CA LYS A 94 -7.70 -11.87 4.70
C LYS A 94 -7.71 -10.36 4.57
N LEU A 95 -6.65 -9.82 3.98
CA LEU A 95 -6.52 -8.39 3.68
C LEU A 95 -6.26 -8.23 2.20
N ARG A 96 -7.19 -7.59 1.50
CA ARG A 96 -6.99 -7.19 0.11
C ARG A 96 -6.49 -5.75 0.08
N PHE A 97 -5.58 -5.45 -0.81
CA PHE A 97 -5.14 -4.07 -1.01
C PHE A 97 -5.19 -3.68 -2.47
N GLU A 98 -5.35 -2.41 -2.70
CA GLU A 98 -5.25 -1.80 -4.02
C GLU A 98 -4.62 -0.41 -3.87
N ILE A 99 -3.63 -0.12 -4.71
CA ILE A 99 -2.99 1.20 -4.78
C ILE A 99 -3.34 1.81 -6.12
N ARG A 100 -3.91 3.01 -6.09
CA ARG A 100 -4.35 3.73 -7.28
C ARG A 100 -3.67 5.11 -7.36
N ARG A 101 -3.45 5.55 -8.59
CA ARG A 101 -3.06 6.92 -8.91
C ARG A 101 -4.17 7.49 -9.79
N GLY A 102 -5.02 8.36 -9.22
CA GLY A 102 -6.24 8.77 -9.88
C GLY A 102 -7.15 7.57 -10.13
N GLU A 103 -7.53 7.34 -11.37
CA GLU A 103 -8.34 6.19 -11.77
C GLU A 103 -7.48 4.97 -12.17
N THR A 104 -6.17 5.14 -12.22
CA THR A 104 -5.26 4.07 -12.63
C THR A 104 -4.91 3.17 -11.46
N ARG A 105 -5.23 1.89 -11.58
CA ARG A 105 -4.82 0.88 -10.61
C ARG A 105 -3.35 0.55 -10.83
N CYS A 106 -2.52 0.79 -9.84
CA CYS A 106 -1.07 0.63 -9.94
C CYS A 106 -0.60 -0.71 -9.40
N SER A 107 -1.19 -1.18 -8.31
CA SER A 107 -0.87 -2.50 -7.75
C SER A 107 -2.03 -3.03 -6.93
N HIS A 108 -2.04 -4.35 -6.72
CA HIS A 108 -3.01 -5.01 -5.85
C HIS A 108 -2.49 -6.36 -5.41
N GLY A 109 -3.11 -6.90 -4.37
CA GLY A 109 -2.79 -8.22 -3.87
C GLY A 109 -3.64 -8.60 -2.67
N VAL A 110 -3.37 -9.78 -2.15
CA VAL A 110 -4.08 -10.34 -0.99
C VAL A 110 -3.07 -10.89 0.00
N LEU A 111 -3.16 -10.44 1.24
CA LEU A 111 -2.40 -10.97 2.37
C LEU A 111 -3.33 -11.84 3.21
N THR A 112 -2.82 -12.98 3.67
CA THR A 112 -3.53 -13.80 4.68
C THR A 112 -2.73 -13.79 5.98
N PHE A 113 -3.44 -13.81 7.08
CA PHE A 113 -2.86 -13.74 8.42
C PHE A 113 -3.24 -14.96 9.26
#